data_cfe99f3e9a8d53c0e3488befe2db9011
#
_entry.id   cfe99f3e9a8d53c0e3488befe2db9011
#
_cell.length_a   1.000
_cell.length_b   1.000
_cell.length_c   1.000
_cell.angle_alpha   90.00
_cell.angle_beta   90.00
_cell.angle_gamma   90.00
#
_symmetry.space_group_name_H-M   'P 1'
#
loop_
_entity.id
_entity.type
_entity.pdbx_description
1 polymer ?
#
loop_
_entity_poly.entity_id
_entity_poly.type
_entity_poly.pdbx_seq_one_letter_code
_entity_poly.pdbx_strand_id
1 'polypeptide(L)'
;MSESDFHFSLKGNVEALYCSLNRRKEFYITVQNLTDAYMPQVKVHLSGPPEVKILIKREFYGGIAKRNSRNRLFAILPKENGVFTLTANLLTKKGHNLTLPISVQVGTVQTKAQPISLASVTKSETPAVKVNCPFCGDKIDGDAKFCPHCGSNLTEVKKEAVETQEEKAIKHCQNCGTELPIEAKFCAKCGQKAE
;
A
#
# COMPACT_ATOMS: atom_id res chain seq x y z
N MET A 1 30.10 2.44 -18.99
CA MET A 1 29.04 2.18 -18.00
C MET A 1 28.26 1.00 -18.56
N SER A 2 28.45 -0.20 -18.03
CA SER A 2 27.71 -1.37 -18.47
C SER A 2 26.27 -1.21 -18.03
N GLU A 3 25.34 -1.07 -18.97
CA GLU A 3 23.92 -1.18 -18.69
C GLU A 3 23.70 -2.52 -17.97
N SER A 4 22.99 -2.47 -16.87
CA SER A 4 22.66 -3.67 -16.12
C SER A 4 21.78 -4.57 -16.99
N ASP A 5 22.18 -5.83 -17.18
CA ASP A 5 21.41 -6.83 -17.92
C ASP A 5 20.03 -7.12 -17.32
N PHE A 6 19.78 -6.60 -16.11
CA PHE A 6 18.53 -6.75 -15.39
C PHE A 6 18.03 -5.43 -14.81
N HIS A 7 16.72 -5.23 -14.87
CA HIS A 7 16.04 -4.32 -13.98
C HIS A 7 15.55 -5.10 -12.73
N PHE A 8 16.03 -4.68 -11.55
CA PHE A 8 15.80 -5.35 -10.28
C PHE A 8 15.22 -4.36 -9.27
N SER A 9 13.94 -4.49 -8.93
CA SER A 9 13.20 -3.51 -8.13
C SER A 9 12.10 -4.14 -7.29
N LEU A 10 11.58 -3.38 -6.32
CA LEU A 10 10.30 -3.68 -5.71
C LEU A 10 9.16 -3.48 -6.73
N LYS A 11 8.13 -4.34 -6.68
CA LYS A 11 6.95 -4.19 -7.52
C LYS A 11 6.27 -2.85 -7.24
N GLY A 12 5.99 -2.08 -8.30
CA GLY A 12 5.39 -0.75 -8.21
C GLY A 12 6.40 0.38 -7.97
N ASN A 13 7.71 0.12 -8.12
CA ASN A 13 8.80 1.10 -7.94
C ASN A 13 8.74 1.82 -6.59
N VAL A 14 8.36 1.09 -5.53
CA VAL A 14 8.28 1.62 -4.17
C VAL A 14 9.70 1.79 -3.62
N GLU A 15 10.00 2.95 -3.06
CA GLU A 15 11.32 3.25 -2.51
C GLU A 15 11.53 2.64 -1.11
N ALA A 16 10.46 2.49 -0.33
CA ALA A 16 10.51 1.94 1.02
C ALA A 16 9.29 1.09 1.35
N LEU A 17 9.48 0.10 2.22
CA LEU A 17 8.42 -0.72 2.79
C LEU A 17 8.00 -0.16 4.14
N TYR A 18 6.75 0.23 4.28
CA TYR A 18 6.16 0.65 5.55
C TYR A 18 5.53 -0.55 6.25
N CYS A 19 5.94 -0.79 7.48
CA CYS A 19 5.57 -1.97 8.24
C CYS A 19 5.08 -1.61 9.64
N SER A 20 4.14 -2.39 10.16
CA SER A 20 3.76 -2.34 11.56
C SER A 20 4.59 -3.34 12.38
N LEU A 21 4.89 -2.98 13.63
CA LEU A 21 5.62 -3.82 14.57
C LEU A 21 4.89 -5.16 14.78
N ASN A 22 5.64 -6.26 14.79
CA ASN A 22 5.13 -7.62 14.98
C ASN A 22 4.02 -8.05 14.00
N ARG A 23 3.84 -7.36 12.87
CA ARG A 23 2.95 -7.78 11.80
C ARG A 23 3.72 -8.27 10.58
N ARG A 24 3.27 -9.39 10.02
CA ARG A 24 3.80 -9.92 8.77
C ARG A 24 3.55 -8.92 7.65
N LYS A 25 4.62 -8.56 6.93
CA LYS A 25 4.55 -7.74 5.71
C LYS A 25 4.97 -8.59 4.52
N GLU A 26 4.12 -8.62 3.52
CA GLU A 26 4.37 -9.25 2.23
C GLU A 26 4.66 -8.19 1.18
N PHE A 27 5.59 -8.50 0.28
CA PHE A 27 5.94 -7.64 -0.84
C PHE A 27 6.51 -8.47 -1.99
N TYR A 28 6.49 -7.90 -3.18
CA TYR A 28 7.00 -8.56 -4.37
C TYR A 28 8.27 -7.89 -4.86
N ILE A 29 9.22 -8.72 -5.27
CA ILE A 29 10.41 -8.27 -5.97
C ILE A 29 10.26 -8.65 -7.45
N THR A 30 10.47 -7.67 -8.33
CA THR A 30 10.43 -7.81 -9.78
C THR A 30 11.85 -7.97 -10.31
N VAL A 31 12.05 -8.97 -11.15
CA VAL A 31 13.28 -9.15 -11.92
C VAL A 31 12.89 -9.14 -13.40
N GLN A 32 13.41 -8.18 -14.15
CA GLN A 32 13.23 -8.07 -15.58
C GLN A 32 14.57 -8.33 -16.30
N ASN A 33 14.55 -9.23 -17.25
CA ASN A 33 15.68 -9.47 -18.16
C ASN A 33 15.66 -8.40 -19.26
N LEU A 34 16.67 -7.54 -19.29
CA LEU A 34 16.81 -6.46 -20.28
C LEU A 34 17.58 -6.91 -21.53
N THR A 35 18.08 -8.14 -21.56
CA THR A 35 18.82 -8.68 -22.69
C THR A 35 17.93 -9.35 -23.72
N ASP A 36 18.45 -9.57 -24.91
CA ASP A 36 17.79 -10.33 -25.97
C ASP A 36 18.03 -11.84 -25.88
N ALA A 37 18.68 -12.30 -24.78
CA ALA A 37 18.97 -13.69 -24.51
C ALA A 37 18.14 -14.24 -23.35
N TYR A 38 17.92 -15.56 -23.36
CA TYR A 38 17.31 -16.26 -22.24
C TYR A 38 18.27 -16.33 -21.03
N MET A 39 17.79 -15.97 -19.85
CA MET A 39 18.55 -16.04 -18.60
C MET A 39 18.09 -17.22 -17.76
N PRO A 40 18.90 -18.28 -17.64
CA PRO A 40 18.56 -19.46 -16.87
C PRO A 40 18.83 -19.27 -15.38
N GLN A 41 18.06 -19.96 -14.53
CA GLN A 41 18.32 -20.14 -13.10
C GLN A 41 18.54 -18.83 -12.31
N VAL A 42 17.61 -17.90 -12.46
CA VAL A 42 17.61 -16.67 -11.67
C VAL A 42 17.09 -16.96 -10.26
N LYS A 43 17.86 -16.53 -9.25
CA LYS A 43 17.55 -16.69 -7.81
C LYS A 43 17.70 -15.35 -7.13
N VAL A 44 16.87 -15.10 -6.14
CA VAL A 44 17.00 -13.93 -5.26
C VAL A 44 17.06 -14.39 -3.82
N HIS A 45 18.04 -13.90 -3.09
CA HIS A 45 18.24 -14.14 -1.66
C HIS A 45 18.08 -12.82 -0.92
N LEU A 46 17.20 -12.80 0.09
CA LEU A 46 16.96 -11.66 0.97
C LEU A 46 17.74 -11.84 2.27
N SER A 47 18.48 -10.83 2.68
CA SER A 47 19.19 -10.75 3.96
C SER A 47 18.93 -9.41 4.63
N GLY A 48 19.17 -9.32 5.92
CA GLY A 48 18.94 -8.10 6.69
C GLY A 48 19.31 -8.27 8.15
N PRO A 49 19.12 -7.21 8.94
CA PRO A 49 19.46 -7.20 10.35
C PRO A 49 18.50 -8.08 11.18
N PRO A 50 18.90 -8.53 12.38
CA PRO A 50 18.14 -9.44 13.22
C PRO A 50 16.79 -8.88 13.71
N GLU A 51 16.67 -7.56 13.79
CA GLU A 51 15.46 -6.83 14.19
C GLU A 51 14.30 -7.03 13.19
N VAL A 52 14.63 -7.44 11.97
CA VAL A 52 13.65 -7.78 10.94
C VAL A 52 13.75 -9.26 10.59
N LYS A 53 12.89 -10.08 11.19
CA LYS A 53 12.84 -11.51 10.87
C LYS A 53 12.37 -11.73 9.44
N ILE A 54 13.23 -12.32 8.62
CA ILE A 54 12.88 -12.67 7.24
C ILE A 54 12.18 -14.03 7.24
N LEU A 55 10.95 -14.10 6.78
CA LEU A 55 10.13 -15.31 6.74
C LEU A 55 10.37 -16.09 5.45
N ILE A 56 10.53 -15.39 4.32
CA ILE A 56 10.86 -15.99 3.02
C ILE A 56 12.21 -15.40 2.60
N LYS A 57 13.27 -16.17 2.82
CA LYS A 57 14.67 -15.73 2.61
C LYS A 57 15.15 -15.90 1.17
N ARG A 58 14.55 -16.81 0.42
CA ARG A 58 15.06 -17.20 -0.91
C ARG A 58 13.91 -17.55 -1.82
N GLU A 59 13.94 -17.00 -3.04
CA GLU A 59 12.99 -17.31 -4.08
C GLU A 59 13.69 -17.65 -5.39
N PHE A 60 13.12 -18.62 -6.10
CA PHE A 60 13.59 -19.07 -7.37
C PHE A 60 12.69 -18.55 -8.49
N TYR A 61 13.24 -17.71 -9.34
CA TYR A 61 12.52 -17.12 -10.48
C TYR A 61 12.49 -18.05 -11.70
N GLY A 62 13.32 -19.09 -11.70
CA GLY A 62 13.49 -19.98 -12.85
C GLY A 62 14.26 -19.31 -13.98
N GLY A 63 13.92 -19.64 -15.21
CA GLY A 63 14.42 -18.94 -16.37
C GLY A 63 13.55 -17.76 -16.74
N ILE A 64 14.16 -16.65 -17.15
CA ILE A 64 13.47 -15.45 -17.63
C ILE A 64 13.79 -15.28 -19.11
N ALA A 65 12.75 -15.30 -19.94
CA ALA A 65 12.89 -15.09 -21.38
C ALA A 65 13.38 -13.67 -21.69
N LYS A 66 13.87 -13.46 -22.91
CA LYS A 66 14.31 -12.15 -23.40
C LYS A 66 13.22 -11.10 -23.18
N ARG A 67 13.63 -9.91 -22.71
CA ARG A 67 12.76 -8.75 -22.47
C ARG A 67 11.56 -9.01 -21.56
N ASN A 68 11.53 -10.15 -20.84
CA ASN A 68 10.42 -10.53 -19.96
C ASN A 68 10.76 -10.28 -18.48
N SER A 69 9.73 -10.25 -17.62
CA SER A 69 9.86 -10.04 -16.18
C SER A 69 9.13 -11.13 -15.38
N ARG A 70 9.57 -11.32 -14.14
CA ARG A 70 8.89 -12.19 -13.16
C ARG A 70 8.89 -11.55 -11.79
N ASN A 71 7.81 -11.80 -11.04
CA ASN A 71 7.65 -11.36 -9.66
C ASN A 71 7.66 -12.58 -8.73
N ARG A 72 8.24 -12.42 -7.52
CA ARG A 72 8.16 -13.40 -6.45
C ARG A 72 7.85 -12.71 -5.14
N LEU A 73 7.08 -13.42 -4.32
CA LEU A 73 6.66 -12.97 -3.00
C LEU A 73 7.79 -13.16 -1.99
N PHE A 74 8.02 -12.12 -1.20
CA PHE A 74 8.84 -12.15 0.01
C PHE A 74 8.00 -11.75 1.20
N ALA A 75 8.40 -12.20 2.38
CA ALA A 75 7.69 -11.86 3.61
C ALA A 75 8.68 -11.62 4.75
N ILE A 76 8.39 -10.59 5.53
CA ILE A 76 9.18 -10.20 6.71
C ILE A 76 8.25 -10.02 7.92
N LEU A 77 8.84 -10.07 9.11
CA LEU A 77 8.19 -9.80 10.38
C LEU A 77 9.11 -8.90 11.21
N PRO A 78 8.89 -7.58 11.19
CA PRO A 78 9.67 -6.65 12.01
C PRO A 78 9.46 -6.92 13.50
N LYS A 79 10.53 -6.88 14.28
CA LYS A 79 10.55 -7.13 15.73
C LYS A 79 10.79 -5.89 16.54
N GLU A 80 11.32 -4.84 15.91
CA GLU A 80 11.63 -3.56 16.53
C GLU A 80 11.18 -2.40 15.65
N ASN A 81 10.89 -1.27 16.30
CA ASN A 81 10.58 -0.02 15.59
C ASN A 81 11.87 0.61 15.10
N GLY A 82 11.83 1.24 13.94
CA GLY A 82 12.98 1.94 13.38
C GLY A 82 13.04 1.90 11.86
N VAL A 83 14.16 2.31 11.33
CA VAL A 83 14.47 2.25 9.89
C VAL A 83 15.58 1.23 9.70
N PHE A 84 15.30 0.22 8.89
CA PHE A 84 16.20 -0.89 8.60
C PHE A 84 16.44 -1.00 7.10
N THR A 85 17.59 -1.55 6.72
CA THR A 85 17.88 -1.85 5.33
C THR A 85 18.00 -3.36 5.15
N LEU A 86 17.14 -3.91 4.30
CA LEU A 86 17.31 -5.27 3.80
C LEU A 86 18.11 -5.25 2.50
N THR A 87 18.76 -6.35 2.20
CA THR A 87 19.54 -6.51 0.97
C THR A 87 19.01 -7.71 0.20
N ALA A 88 18.50 -7.47 -1.00
CA ALA A 88 18.16 -8.53 -1.92
C ALA A 88 19.31 -8.74 -2.92
N ASN A 89 19.84 -9.97 -3.00
CA ASN A 89 20.92 -10.35 -3.91
C ASN A 89 20.35 -11.25 -5.01
N LEU A 90 20.45 -10.79 -6.25
CA LEU A 90 20.10 -11.55 -7.44
C LEU A 90 21.33 -12.31 -7.95
N LEU A 91 21.17 -13.60 -8.17
CA LEU A 91 22.20 -14.49 -8.67
C LEU A 91 21.68 -15.27 -9.88
N THR A 92 22.51 -15.45 -10.90
CA THR A 92 22.19 -16.26 -12.08
C THR A 92 23.26 -17.33 -12.33
N LYS A 93 22.92 -18.37 -13.09
CA LYS A 93 23.91 -19.39 -13.51
C LYS A 93 25.04 -18.80 -14.36
N LYS A 94 24.80 -17.67 -15.03
CA LYS A 94 25.80 -16.98 -15.86
C LYS A 94 26.76 -16.09 -15.05
N GLY A 95 26.66 -16.07 -13.72
CA GLY A 95 27.55 -15.30 -12.84
C GLY A 95 27.11 -13.86 -12.55
N HIS A 96 25.92 -13.44 -13.00
CA HIS A 96 25.42 -12.12 -12.62
C HIS A 96 25.15 -12.09 -11.12
N ASN A 97 25.60 -11.02 -10.47
CA ASN A 97 25.36 -10.73 -9.06
C ASN A 97 24.97 -9.27 -8.92
N LEU A 98 23.69 -9.02 -8.60
CA LEU A 98 23.13 -7.68 -8.43
C LEU A 98 22.54 -7.55 -7.05
N THR A 99 22.68 -6.38 -6.46
CA THR A 99 22.22 -6.08 -5.13
C THR A 99 21.17 -4.97 -5.17
N LEU A 100 20.05 -5.17 -4.49
CA LEU A 100 18.99 -4.19 -4.30
C LEU A 100 18.86 -3.90 -2.79
N PRO A 101 19.23 -2.70 -2.33
CA PRO A 101 18.90 -2.24 -0.98
C PRO A 101 17.40 -1.94 -0.88
N ILE A 102 16.76 -2.39 0.18
CA ILE A 102 15.33 -2.19 0.45
C ILE A 102 15.19 -1.51 1.80
N SER A 103 14.74 -0.28 1.80
CA SER A 103 14.43 0.44 3.04
C SER A 103 13.15 -0.10 3.67
N VAL A 104 13.19 -0.39 4.97
CA VAL A 104 12.03 -0.85 5.76
C VAL A 104 11.83 0.10 6.92
N GLN A 105 10.68 0.76 6.96
CA GLN A 105 10.29 1.67 8.04
C GLN A 105 9.23 0.99 8.91
N VAL A 106 9.52 0.85 10.21
CA VAL A 106 8.66 0.15 11.16
C VAL A 106 8.16 1.10 12.22
N GLY A 107 6.84 1.15 12.40
CA GLY A 107 6.19 2.07 13.32
C GLY A 107 6.15 3.52 12.81
N THR A 108 5.68 4.42 13.65
CA THR A 108 5.70 5.87 13.36
C THR A 108 7.14 6.37 13.45
N VAL A 109 7.77 6.63 12.32
CA VAL A 109 9.02 7.40 12.28
C VAL A 109 8.68 8.81 12.73
N GLN A 110 8.92 9.11 14.00
CA GLN A 110 9.11 10.49 14.39
C GLN A 110 10.42 10.93 13.72
N THR A 111 10.28 11.56 12.58
CA THR A 111 11.39 12.30 12.00
C THR A 111 11.82 13.30 13.07
N LYS A 112 12.96 13.07 13.73
CA LYS A 112 13.68 14.12 14.43
C LYS A 112 14.09 15.11 13.36
N ALA A 113 13.17 16.00 13.01
CA ALA A 113 13.51 17.24 12.37
C ALA A 113 14.39 17.98 13.36
N GLN A 114 15.65 18.20 13.01
CA GLN A 114 16.48 19.20 13.68
C GLN A 114 15.70 20.51 13.69
N PRO A 115 15.70 21.25 14.79
CA PRO A 115 14.96 22.50 14.89
C PRO A 115 15.62 23.53 13.97
N ILE A 116 15.04 23.76 12.81
CA ILE A 116 15.20 25.02 12.12
C ILE A 116 14.21 25.96 12.79
N SER A 117 14.76 26.82 13.70
CA SER A 117 14.04 27.98 14.21
C SER A 117 13.56 28.82 13.03
N LEU A 118 12.26 28.95 12.87
CA LEU A 118 11.65 30.18 12.36
C LEU A 118 10.20 30.29 12.86
N ALA A 119 9.94 31.46 13.37
CA ALA A 119 8.81 31.97 14.09
C ALA A 119 7.44 31.68 13.50
N SER A 120 6.49 31.49 14.41
CA SER A 120 5.11 31.98 14.42
C SER A 120 4.31 31.92 13.12
N VAL A 121 3.40 30.94 13.00
CA VAL A 121 2.07 31.19 12.44
C VAL A 121 1.03 30.42 13.26
N THR A 122 0.06 31.18 13.68
CA THR A 122 -1.13 30.95 14.47
C THR A 122 -1.92 29.67 14.19
N LYS A 123 -2.25 29.03 15.29
CA LYS A 123 -3.26 28.01 15.51
C LYS A 123 -4.60 28.33 14.84
N SER A 124 -5.09 27.45 13.99
CA SER A 124 -6.52 27.29 13.75
C SER A 124 -6.90 25.86 14.09
N GLU A 125 -7.52 25.72 15.24
CA GLU A 125 -8.13 24.47 15.71
C GLU A 125 -9.42 24.25 14.91
N THR A 126 -9.39 23.29 13.98
CA THR A 126 -10.60 22.66 13.49
C THR A 126 -10.69 21.26 14.13
N PRO A 127 -11.85 20.84 14.64
CA PRO A 127 -11.99 19.53 15.29
C PRO A 127 -11.70 18.44 14.24
N ALA A 128 -10.62 17.69 14.47
CA ALA A 128 -10.23 16.58 13.61
C ALA A 128 -11.28 15.46 13.68
N VAL A 129 -12.03 15.28 12.63
CA VAL A 129 -12.94 14.14 12.47
C VAL A 129 -12.08 12.90 12.27
N LYS A 130 -12.07 12.02 13.26
CA LYS A 130 -11.35 10.73 13.17
C LYS A 130 -12.21 9.74 12.38
N VAL A 131 -11.64 9.17 11.33
CA VAL A 131 -12.26 8.13 10.50
C VAL A 131 -11.49 6.82 10.62
N ASN A 132 -12.15 5.69 10.38
CA ASN A 132 -11.46 4.40 10.34
C ASN A 132 -10.82 4.19 8.98
N CYS A 133 -9.57 3.71 8.97
CA CYS A 133 -8.89 3.34 7.74
C CYS A 133 -9.62 2.15 7.08
N PRO A 134 -10.02 2.25 5.80
CA PRO A 134 -10.73 1.17 5.11
C PRO A 134 -9.88 -0.09 4.89
N PHE A 135 -8.56 0.02 5.03
CA PHE A 135 -7.63 -1.09 4.79
C PHE A 135 -7.20 -1.83 6.06
N CYS A 136 -7.12 -1.15 7.21
CA CYS A 136 -6.66 -1.78 8.47
C CYS A 136 -7.62 -1.57 9.66
N GLY A 137 -8.66 -0.73 9.52
CA GLY A 137 -9.63 -0.44 10.57
C GLY A 137 -9.16 0.52 11.67
N ASP A 138 -7.89 0.94 11.66
CA ASP A 138 -7.36 1.84 12.68
C ASP A 138 -7.89 3.27 12.52
N LYS A 139 -8.03 3.98 13.64
CA LYS A 139 -8.49 5.38 13.64
C LYS A 139 -7.41 6.31 13.13
N ILE A 140 -7.73 7.10 12.14
CA ILE A 140 -6.85 8.05 11.45
C ILE A 140 -7.52 9.41 11.36
N ASP A 141 -6.74 10.46 11.12
CA ASP A 141 -7.28 11.78 10.87
C ASP A 141 -7.98 11.83 9.51
N GLY A 142 -9.17 12.43 9.46
CA GLY A 142 -10.03 12.43 8.27
C GLY A 142 -9.43 13.10 7.03
N ASP A 143 -8.40 13.93 7.20
CA ASP A 143 -7.65 14.61 6.14
C ASP A 143 -6.34 13.90 5.75
N ALA A 144 -5.98 12.81 6.47
CA ALA A 144 -4.76 12.07 6.18
C ALA A 144 -4.75 11.53 4.73
N LYS A 145 -3.67 11.77 4.03
CA LYS A 145 -3.44 11.25 2.66
C LYS A 145 -2.97 9.80 2.67
N PHE A 146 -2.34 9.38 3.76
CA PHE A 146 -1.84 8.02 3.96
C PHE A 146 -2.20 7.55 5.36
N CYS A 147 -2.53 6.26 5.50
CA CYS A 147 -2.73 5.67 6.80
C CYS A 147 -1.39 5.47 7.53
N PRO A 148 -1.18 6.06 8.73
CA PRO A 148 0.08 5.90 9.47
C PRO A 148 0.29 4.46 9.97
N HIS A 149 -0.78 3.65 10.06
CA HIS A 149 -0.73 2.28 10.58
C HIS A 149 -0.42 1.23 9.51
N CYS A 150 -0.97 1.37 8.30
CA CYS A 150 -0.76 0.39 7.23
C CYS A 150 -0.06 0.95 5.99
N GLY A 151 0.19 2.27 5.92
CA GLY A 151 0.83 2.94 4.80
C GLY A 151 -0.02 3.05 3.53
N SER A 152 -1.30 2.64 3.58
CA SER A 152 -2.18 2.71 2.42
C SER A 152 -2.49 4.15 2.04
N ASN A 153 -2.52 4.42 0.73
CA ASN A 153 -2.92 5.72 0.19
C ASN A 153 -4.45 5.86 0.32
N LEU A 154 -4.89 6.96 0.93
CA LEU A 154 -6.30 7.23 1.21
C LEU A 154 -6.90 8.26 0.23
N THR A 155 -6.08 8.81 -0.67
CA THR A 155 -6.55 9.83 -1.62
C THR A 155 -7.45 9.27 -2.71
N GLU A 156 -7.26 8.00 -3.08
CA GLU A 156 -8.08 7.33 -4.10
C GLU A 156 -9.45 6.94 -3.55
N VAL A 157 -9.51 6.50 -2.27
CA VAL A 157 -10.77 6.10 -1.63
C VAL A 157 -11.69 7.29 -1.36
N LYS A 158 -11.12 8.50 -1.18
CA LYS A 158 -11.92 9.73 -1.02
C LYS A 158 -12.64 10.16 -2.29
N LYS A 159 -12.16 9.76 -3.48
CA LYS A 159 -12.84 10.06 -4.75
C LYS A 159 -14.08 9.20 -4.94
N GLU A 160 -14.08 7.95 -4.47
CA GLU A 160 -15.25 7.08 -4.57
C GLU A 160 -16.29 7.33 -3.47
N ALA A 161 -15.89 7.89 -2.32
CA ALA A 161 -16.81 8.20 -1.22
C ALA A 161 -17.57 9.54 -1.41
N VAL A 162 -17.15 10.39 -2.35
CA VAL A 162 -17.81 11.69 -2.64
C VAL A 162 -18.91 11.54 -3.71
N GLU A 163 -18.90 10.44 -4.50
CA GLU A 163 -19.95 10.21 -5.51
C GLU A 163 -21.18 9.44 -4.99
N THR A 164 -21.26 9.10 -3.69
CA THR A 164 -22.40 8.36 -3.13
C THR A 164 -23.12 9.08 -2.00
N GLN A 165 -23.08 10.39 -1.96
CA GLN A 165 -24.01 11.22 -1.19
C GLN A 165 -24.73 12.22 -2.13
N GLU A 166 -25.35 11.70 -3.20
CA GLU A 166 -26.59 12.30 -3.64
C GLU A 166 -27.60 12.06 -2.50
N GLU A 167 -28.03 13.15 -1.87
CA GLU A 167 -29.19 13.16 -1.00
C GLU A 167 -30.33 12.47 -1.75
N LYS A 168 -30.58 11.18 -1.45
CA LYS A 168 -31.81 10.54 -1.90
C LYS A 168 -32.94 11.25 -1.21
N ALA A 169 -33.50 12.24 -1.91
CA ALA A 169 -34.74 12.83 -1.50
C ALA A 169 -35.74 11.69 -1.33
N ILE A 170 -36.21 11.52 -0.10
CA ILE A 170 -37.21 10.52 0.27
C ILE A 170 -38.57 11.19 0.29
N LYS A 171 -39.59 10.53 -0.25
CA LYS A 171 -40.98 10.91 -0.09
C LYS A 171 -41.74 9.88 0.75
N HIS A 172 -42.79 10.31 1.43
CA HIS A 172 -43.59 9.41 2.25
C HIS A 172 -44.87 9.01 1.50
N CYS A 173 -45.25 7.75 1.58
CA CYS A 173 -46.51 7.30 1.02
C CYS A 173 -47.68 7.97 1.77
N GLN A 174 -48.52 8.67 1.04
CA GLN A 174 -49.69 9.37 1.65
C GLN A 174 -50.74 8.43 2.30
N ASN A 175 -50.71 7.15 1.92
CA ASN A 175 -51.67 6.17 2.44
C ASN A 175 -51.19 5.43 3.71
N CYS A 176 -49.87 5.07 3.77
CA CYS A 176 -49.33 4.23 4.85
C CYS A 176 -48.10 4.82 5.54
N GLY A 177 -47.65 6.05 5.18
CA GLY A 177 -46.53 6.73 5.80
C GLY A 177 -45.14 6.14 5.57
N THR A 178 -45.02 5.08 4.75
CA THR A 178 -43.76 4.41 4.49
C THR A 178 -42.86 5.31 3.65
N GLU A 179 -41.57 5.38 4.00
CA GLU A 179 -40.54 6.07 3.24
C GLU A 179 -40.32 5.39 1.88
N LEU A 180 -40.32 6.20 0.83
CA LEU A 180 -40.16 5.78 -0.55
C LEU A 180 -39.05 6.61 -1.21
N PRO A 181 -38.23 6.03 -2.09
CA PRO A 181 -37.36 6.81 -2.94
C PRO A 181 -38.20 7.71 -3.87
N ILE A 182 -37.73 8.91 -4.17
CA ILE A 182 -38.48 9.92 -4.93
C ILE A 182 -38.92 9.39 -6.31
N GLU A 183 -38.21 8.43 -6.86
CA GLU A 183 -38.46 7.78 -8.15
C GLU A 183 -39.55 6.68 -8.10
N ALA A 184 -39.97 6.29 -6.89
CA ALA A 184 -40.94 5.21 -6.74
C ALA A 184 -42.31 5.64 -7.27
N LYS A 185 -42.84 4.93 -8.24
CA LYS A 185 -44.19 5.12 -8.82
C LYS A 185 -45.29 4.47 -7.98
N PHE A 186 -44.95 3.49 -7.17
CA PHE A 186 -45.89 2.75 -6.30
C PHE A 186 -45.25 2.44 -4.95
N CYS A 187 -46.05 2.44 -3.90
CA CYS A 187 -45.61 2.02 -2.58
C CYS A 187 -45.51 0.48 -2.49
N ALA A 188 -44.30 -0.04 -2.19
CA ALA A 188 -44.09 -1.49 -2.07
C ALA A 188 -44.86 -2.14 -0.92
N LYS A 189 -45.30 -1.35 0.09
CA LYS A 189 -46.01 -1.86 1.24
C LYS A 189 -47.52 -1.93 1.08
N CYS A 190 -48.14 -0.94 0.44
CA CYS A 190 -49.61 -0.86 0.31
C CYS A 190 -50.10 -0.83 -1.13
N GLY A 191 -49.23 -0.84 -2.14
CA GLY A 191 -49.57 -0.83 -3.57
C GLY A 191 -50.10 0.51 -4.09
N GLN A 192 -50.25 1.54 -3.23
CA GLN A 192 -50.79 2.85 -3.62
C GLN A 192 -49.80 3.57 -4.55
N LYS A 193 -50.33 4.25 -5.58
CA LYS A 193 -49.53 5.09 -6.46
C LYS A 193 -48.94 6.25 -5.67
N ALA A 194 -47.63 6.43 -5.80
CA ALA A 194 -46.90 7.50 -5.14
C ALA A 194 -46.73 8.65 -6.11
N GLU A 195 -47.51 9.70 -5.94
CA GLU A 195 -47.38 10.99 -6.65
C GLU A 195 -46.42 11.90 -5.91
#